data_68c8354661cd8cae698b0221891e87d6
#
_entry.id   68c8354661cd8cae698b0221891e87d6
#
_cell.length_a   1.000
_cell.length_b   1.000
_cell.length_c   1.000
_cell.angle_alpha   90.00
_cell.angle_beta   90.00
_cell.angle_gamma   90.00
#
_symmetry.space_group_name_H-M   'P 1'
#
loop_
_entity.id
_entity.type
_entity.pdbx_description
1 polymer ?
#
loop_
_entity_poly.entity_id
_entity_poly.type
_entity_poly.pdbx_seq_one_letter_code
_entity_poly.pdbx_strand_id
1 'polypeptide(L)'
;WMALKYNDGQFDPRNRKIVEAEPHFDIEITEPWAKYSYDLPDGTKLEGNLAIKGTIDLVTQVDDGVIEVVDWKTGRRIDWATGEEKTYEKLSVDPQLLLYYYAISKIFPDYNQAIMSIFYIRDGGPFSLCFDESDQKMFLDMLRTRFSQIKNNTNPKLISANRSHWKCTKLCDYCKNDWEGTDKSICQYVQEEVEKNGIEQTTLECTRKGFSLGYYDAPG
;
A
#
# COMPACT_ATOMS: atom_id res chain seq x y z
N TRP A 1 20.27 13.41 -6.39
CA TRP A 1 21.61 13.39 -5.79
C TRP A 1 21.80 12.17 -4.88
N MET A 2 20.89 11.90 -3.95
CA MET A 2 21.00 10.78 -3.00
C MET A 2 21.03 9.43 -3.73
N ALA A 3 20.13 9.20 -4.69
CA ALA A 3 20.13 7.98 -5.49
C ALA A 3 21.42 7.78 -6.31
N LEU A 4 22.03 8.86 -6.79
CA LEU A 4 23.22 8.79 -7.66
C LEU A 4 24.55 8.81 -6.89
N LYS A 5 24.58 9.36 -5.69
CA LYS A 5 25.82 9.59 -4.94
C LYS A 5 25.92 8.77 -3.64
N TYR A 6 24.82 8.14 -3.22
CA TYR A 6 24.84 7.29 -2.05
C TYR A 6 25.87 6.17 -2.22
N ASN A 7 26.65 5.95 -1.18
CA ASN A 7 27.69 4.93 -1.13
C ASN A 7 28.62 4.97 -2.38
N ASP A 8 29.16 6.18 -2.68
CA ASP A 8 30.06 6.46 -3.81
C ASP A 8 29.48 6.09 -5.18
N GLY A 9 28.16 6.09 -5.31
CA GLY A 9 27.44 5.79 -6.55
C GLY A 9 27.29 4.29 -6.83
N GLN A 10 27.55 3.43 -5.86
CA GLN A 10 27.39 1.97 -6.01
C GLN A 10 25.99 1.57 -6.47
N PHE A 11 24.99 2.34 -6.07
CA PHE A 11 23.58 2.08 -6.40
C PHE A 11 23.03 3.01 -7.51
N ASP A 12 23.92 3.68 -8.22
CA ASP A 12 23.53 4.49 -9.38
C ASP A 12 22.88 3.57 -10.44
N PRO A 13 21.59 3.75 -10.77
CA PRO A 13 20.89 2.88 -11.72
C PRO A 13 21.50 2.92 -13.12
N ARG A 14 22.24 3.96 -13.47
CA ARG A 14 22.91 4.08 -14.78
C ARG A 14 24.07 3.09 -14.95
N ASN A 15 24.62 2.57 -13.84
CA ASN A 15 25.68 1.57 -13.83
C ASN A 15 25.15 0.13 -13.75
N ARG A 16 23.84 -0.05 -13.76
CA ARG A 16 23.19 -1.36 -13.67
C ARG A 16 22.79 -1.86 -15.05
N LYS A 17 22.77 -3.17 -15.24
CA LYS A 17 22.19 -3.78 -16.44
C LYS A 17 20.67 -3.73 -16.30
N ILE A 18 20.06 -2.69 -16.87
CA ILE A 18 18.61 -2.49 -16.81
C ILE A 18 17.94 -3.53 -17.70
N VAL A 19 17.00 -4.27 -17.14
CA VAL A 19 16.07 -5.14 -17.86
C VAL A 19 14.87 -4.34 -18.32
N GLU A 20 14.22 -3.65 -17.38
CA GLU A 20 13.08 -2.79 -17.68
C GLU A 20 12.93 -1.71 -16.61
N ALA A 21 12.58 -0.49 -17.03
CA ALA A 21 12.23 0.61 -16.15
C ALA A 21 10.70 0.80 -16.15
N GLU A 22 10.12 0.92 -14.99
CA GLU A 22 8.67 1.09 -14.77
C GLU A 22 7.82 0.01 -15.46
N PRO A 23 8.17 -1.30 -15.39
CA PRO A 23 7.31 -2.34 -15.95
C PRO A 23 5.94 -2.33 -15.31
N HIS A 24 4.92 -2.28 -16.16
CA HIS A 24 3.53 -2.40 -15.74
C HIS A 24 3.10 -3.86 -15.74
N PHE A 25 2.31 -4.25 -14.75
CA PHE A 25 1.67 -5.55 -14.74
C PHE A 25 0.15 -5.43 -14.55
N ASP A 26 -0.56 -6.34 -15.20
CA ASP A 26 -1.99 -6.56 -15.07
C ASP A 26 -2.20 -8.08 -15.11
N ILE A 27 -2.29 -8.69 -13.94
CA ILE A 27 -2.27 -10.14 -13.78
C ILE A 27 -3.61 -10.59 -13.21
N GLU A 28 -4.32 -11.37 -13.98
CA GLU A 28 -5.53 -12.02 -13.54
C GLU A 28 -5.19 -13.23 -12.65
N ILE A 29 -5.83 -13.34 -11.52
CA ILE A 29 -5.68 -14.47 -10.61
C ILE A 29 -6.63 -15.57 -11.07
N THR A 30 -6.07 -16.66 -11.55
CA THR A 30 -6.84 -17.77 -12.16
C THR A 30 -7.35 -18.79 -11.13
N GLU A 31 -7.01 -18.62 -9.87
CA GLU A 31 -7.43 -19.50 -8.79
C GLU A 31 -8.96 -19.48 -8.62
N PRO A 32 -9.62 -20.62 -8.33
CA PRO A 32 -11.07 -20.72 -8.23
C PRO A 32 -11.70 -19.72 -7.23
N TRP A 33 -10.96 -19.40 -6.16
CA TRP A 33 -11.43 -18.43 -5.14
C TRP A 33 -11.45 -16.99 -5.64
N ALA A 34 -10.72 -16.66 -6.71
CA ALA A 34 -10.62 -15.31 -7.26
C ALA A 34 -11.82 -14.89 -8.10
N LYS A 35 -12.71 -15.82 -8.43
CA LYS A 35 -13.93 -15.52 -9.19
C LYS A 35 -14.92 -14.71 -8.37
N TYR A 36 -15.56 -13.75 -9.06
CA TYR A 36 -16.68 -13.00 -8.52
C TYR A 36 -17.84 -12.93 -9.51
N SER A 37 -19.01 -12.76 -8.96
CA SER A 37 -20.26 -12.55 -9.70
C SER A 37 -21.18 -11.73 -8.82
N TYR A 38 -21.61 -10.57 -9.31
CA TYR A 38 -22.49 -9.62 -8.63
C TYR A 38 -23.63 -9.21 -9.54
N ASP A 39 -24.85 -9.17 -9.01
CA ASP A 39 -25.98 -8.57 -9.68
C ASP A 39 -26.02 -7.07 -9.33
N LEU A 40 -25.98 -6.21 -10.33
CA LEU A 40 -26.03 -4.77 -10.16
C LEU A 40 -27.48 -4.28 -10.04
N PRO A 41 -27.72 -3.10 -9.42
CA PRO A 41 -29.07 -2.57 -9.25
C PRO A 41 -29.84 -2.31 -10.56
N ASP A 42 -29.14 -2.15 -11.67
CA ASP A 42 -29.70 -1.98 -13.01
C ASP A 42 -30.09 -3.32 -13.71
N GLY A 43 -29.86 -4.44 -13.01
CA GLY A 43 -30.14 -5.79 -13.54
C GLY A 43 -28.99 -6.37 -14.36
N THR A 44 -27.89 -5.66 -14.54
CA THR A 44 -26.69 -6.21 -15.18
C THR A 44 -25.91 -7.11 -14.23
N LYS A 45 -25.17 -8.06 -14.81
CA LYS A 45 -24.32 -8.97 -14.04
C LYS A 45 -22.86 -8.64 -14.26
N LEU A 46 -22.16 -8.38 -13.18
CA LEU A 46 -20.71 -8.15 -13.18
C LEU A 46 -19.98 -9.44 -12.78
N GLU A 47 -19.28 -10.05 -13.72
CA GLU A 47 -18.54 -11.29 -13.51
C GLU A 47 -17.09 -11.14 -13.93
N GLY A 48 -16.19 -11.86 -13.26
CA GLY A 48 -14.78 -11.87 -13.62
C GLY A 48 -13.91 -12.56 -12.57
N ASN A 49 -12.63 -12.36 -12.74
CA ASN A 49 -11.62 -12.79 -11.77
C ASN A 49 -10.94 -11.56 -11.16
N LEU A 50 -10.46 -11.73 -9.93
CA LEU A 50 -9.60 -10.73 -9.30
C LEU A 50 -8.36 -10.51 -10.17
N ALA A 51 -8.08 -9.27 -10.50
CA ALA A 51 -6.84 -8.86 -11.16
C ALA A 51 -6.03 -7.97 -10.24
N ILE A 52 -4.71 -8.15 -10.27
CA ILE A 52 -3.74 -7.28 -9.59
C ILE A 52 -3.02 -6.46 -10.63
N LYS A 53 -2.90 -5.16 -10.36
CA LYS A 53 -2.25 -4.20 -11.26
C LYS A 53 -1.25 -3.37 -10.50
N GLY A 54 -0.19 -2.99 -11.17
CA GLY A 54 0.82 -2.12 -10.60
C GLY A 54 1.93 -1.77 -11.54
N THR A 55 2.87 -1.00 -11.01
CA THR A 55 4.11 -0.61 -11.67
C THR A 55 5.25 -0.86 -10.70
N ILE A 56 6.30 -1.46 -11.19
CA ILE A 56 7.57 -1.64 -10.45
C ILE A 56 8.51 -0.52 -10.91
N ASP A 57 9.27 0.07 -10.00
CA ASP A 57 10.11 1.22 -10.36
C ASP A 57 11.23 0.82 -11.33
N LEU A 58 11.95 -0.28 -11.03
CA LEU A 58 13.08 -0.70 -11.82
C LEU A 58 13.34 -2.20 -11.69
N VAL A 59 13.64 -2.87 -12.80
CA VAL A 59 14.15 -4.24 -12.85
C VAL A 59 15.53 -4.25 -13.49
N THR A 60 16.50 -4.81 -12.79
CA THR A 60 17.89 -4.93 -13.26
C THR A 60 18.34 -6.39 -13.24
N GLN A 61 19.26 -6.74 -14.11
CA GLN A 61 19.91 -8.06 -14.04
C GLN A 61 21.17 -7.94 -13.18
N VAL A 62 21.31 -8.82 -12.18
CA VAL A 62 22.47 -8.83 -11.28
C VAL A 62 23.41 -9.99 -11.59
N ASP A 63 22.86 -11.12 -12.12
CA ASP A 63 23.65 -12.28 -12.56
C ASP A 63 22.87 -13.05 -13.63
N ASP A 64 23.46 -14.09 -14.20
CA ASP A 64 22.75 -14.98 -15.12
C ASP A 64 21.57 -15.64 -14.42
N GLY A 65 20.37 -15.44 -14.98
CA GLY A 65 19.13 -15.93 -14.40
C GLY A 65 18.66 -15.24 -13.10
N VAL A 66 19.34 -14.17 -12.66
CA VAL A 66 19.01 -13.44 -11.44
C VAL A 66 18.69 -11.98 -11.76
N ILE A 67 17.48 -11.53 -11.38
CA ILE A 67 17.07 -10.15 -11.47
C ILE A 67 16.92 -9.51 -10.09
N GLU A 68 17.04 -8.20 -10.05
CA GLU A 68 16.74 -7.39 -8.87
C GLU A 68 15.60 -6.42 -9.19
N VAL A 69 14.59 -6.45 -8.37
CA VAL A 69 13.54 -5.44 -8.33
C VAL A 69 13.94 -4.36 -7.35
N VAL A 70 14.00 -3.13 -7.81
CA VAL A 70 14.35 -1.98 -6.97
C VAL A 70 13.11 -1.12 -6.79
N ASP A 71 12.73 -0.89 -5.55
CA ASP A 71 11.64 0.00 -5.16
C ASP A 71 12.23 1.22 -4.42
N TRP A 72 11.99 2.42 -4.94
CA TRP A 72 12.53 3.66 -4.42
C TRP A 72 11.54 4.32 -3.47
N LYS A 73 11.93 4.53 -2.22
CA LYS A 73 11.13 5.21 -1.21
C LYS A 73 11.71 6.57 -0.83
N THR A 74 10.93 7.62 -1.05
CA THR A 74 11.27 8.98 -0.60
C THR A 74 10.98 9.21 0.88
N GLY A 75 10.18 8.35 1.49
CA GLY A 75 9.87 8.34 2.92
C GLY A 75 11.00 7.77 3.77
N ARG A 76 10.83 7.85 5.09
CA ARG A 76 11.71 7.17 6.05
C ARG A 76 11.36 5.69 6.15
N ARG A 77 12.31 4.88 6.61
CA ARG A 77 12.13 3.46 6.88
C ARG A 77 11.38 3.22 8.21
N ILE A 78 10.20 3.81 8.33
CA ILE A 78 9.35 3.68 9.52
C ILE A 78 7.96 3.17 9.16
N ASP A 79 7.35 2.44 10.07
CA ASP A 79 5.92 2.17 10.04
C ASP A 79 5.18 3.40 10.54
N TRP A 80 4.35 3.99 9.67
CA TRP A 80 3.61 5.22 9.98
C TRP A 80 2.55 5.05 11.07
N ALA A 81 2.09 3.82 11.32
CA ALA A 81 1.10 3.55 12.34
C ALA A 81 1.72 3.45 13.74
N THR A 82 2.93 2.88 13.83
CA THR A 82 3.61 2.64 15.10
C THR A 82 4.77 3.61 15.36
N GLY A 83 5.32 4.23 14.31
CA GLY A 83 6.54 5.03 14.39
C GLY A 83 7.82 4.21 14.50
N GLU A 84 7.71 2.88 14.49
CA GLU A 84 8.85 1.98 14.61
C GLU A 84 9.56 1.78 13.27
N GLU A 85 10.83 1.47 13.33
CA GLU A 85 11.63 1.13 12.16
C GLU A 85 11.13 -0.17 11.52
N LYS A 86 11.09 -0.22 10.18
CA LYS A 86 10.82 -1.45 9.43
C LYS A 86 12.08 -2.31 9.42
N THR A 87 12.06 -3.38 10.20
CA THR A 87 13.12 -4.40 10.23
C THR A 87 13.03 -5.33 9.02
N TYR A 88 14.04 -6.17 8.81
CA TYR A 88 14.01 -7.19 7.76
C TYR A 88 12.83 -8.16 7.92
N GLU A 89 12.49 -8.52 9.15
CA GLU A 89 11.35 -9.39 9.46
C GLU A 89 10.02 -8.71 9.06
N LYS A 90 9.88 -7.41 9.26
CA LYS A 90 8.70 -6.65 8.80
C LYS A 90 8.67 -6.52 7.28
N LEU A 91 9.82 -6.37 6.65
CA LEU A 91 9.92 -6.27 5.19
C LEU A 91 9.67 -7.62 4.50
N SER A 92 10.07 -8.75 5.10
CA SER A 92 9.84 -10.08 4.52
C SER A 92 8.36 -10.45 4.39
N VAL A 93 7.48 -9.79 5.15
CA VAL A 93 6.03 -9.96 5.07
C VAL A 93 5.32 -8.72 4.52
N ASP A 94 6.06 -7.76 3.95
CA ASP A 94 5.49 -6.54 3.37
C ASP A 94 4.66 -6.91 2.12
N PRO A 95 3.35 -6.57 2.10
CA PRO A 95 2.46 -6.93 1.00
C PRO A 95 2.92 -6.42 -0.36
N GLN A 96 3.62 -5.29 -0.43
CA GLN A 96 4.12 -4.73 -1.69
C GLN A 96 5.28 -5.56 -2.24
N LEU A 97 6.20 -5.99 -1.39
CA LEU A 97 7.32 -6.82 -1.83
C LEU A 97 6.86 -8.20 -2.27
N LEU A 98 5.95 -8.81 -1.53
CA LEU A 98 5.33 -10.08 -1.91
C LEU A 98 4.57 -9.97 -3.23
N LEU A 99 3.82 -8.88 -3.43
CA LEU A 99 3.13 -8.58 -4.70
C LEU A 99 4.13 -8.46 -5.86
N TYR A 100 5.21 -7.71 -5.68
CA TYR A 100 6.21 -7.53 -6.71
C TYR A 100 6.92 -8.83 -7.05
N TYR A 101 7.27 -9.63 -6.04
CA TYR A 101 7.86 -10.95 -6.27
C TYR A 101 6.92 -11.86 -7.07
N TYR A 102 5.63 -11.90 -6.72
CA TYR A 102 4.63 -12.64 -7.48
C TYR A 102 4.51 -12.12 -8.92
N ALA A 103 4.44 -10.80 -9.10
CA ALA A 103 4.32 -10.20 -10.43
C ALA A 103 5.54 -10.52 -11.30
N ILE A 104 6.75 -10.36 -10.77
CA ILE A 104 8.01 -10.65 -11.47
C ILE A 104 8.07 -12.09 -11.95
N SER A 105 7.65 -13.04 -11.13
CA SER A 105 7.62 -14.46 -11.51
C SER A 105 6.68 -14.75 -12.69
N LYS A 106 5.73 -13.86 -12.97
CA LYS A 106 4.78 -13.98 -14.10
C LYS A 106 5.24 -13.25 -15.35
N ILE A 107 5.82 -12.06 -15.18
CA ILE A 107 6.20 -11.22 -16.34
C ILE A 107 7.63 -11.49 -16.83
N PHE A 108 8.49 -12.06 -16.00
CA PHE A 108 9.86 -12.45 -16.35
C PHE A 108 10.15 -13.92 -16.03
N PRO A 109 9.44 -14.87 -16.65
CA PRO A 109 9.54 -16.29 -16.32
C PRO A 109 10.90 -16.94 -16.65
N ASP A 110 11.71 -16.29 -17.47
CA ASP A 110 13.04 -16.78 -17.86
C ASP A 110 14.10 -16.60 -16.76
N TYR A 111 13.79 -15.86 -15.71
CA TYR A 111 14.68 -15.66 -14.58
C TYR A 111 14.32 -16.62 -13.44
N ASN A 112 15.33 -17.28 -12.91
CA ASN A 112 15.15 -18.31 -11.87
C ASN A 112 15.04 -17.72 -10.47
N GLN A 113 15.60 -16.53 -10.26
CA GLN A 113 15.66 -15.86 -8.96
C GLN A 113 15.39 -14.37 -9.09
N ALA A 114 14.74 -13.83 -8.08
CA ALA A 114 14.52 -12.39 -7.97
C ALA A 114 14.86 -11.90 -6.56
N ILE A 115 15.63 -10.82 -6.51
CA ILE A 115 15.96 -10.10 -5.28
C ILE A 115 15.01 -8.89 -5.19
N MET A 116 14.34 -8.73 -4.06
CA MET A 116 13.48 -7.58 -3.77
C MET A 116 14.26 -6.58 -2.94
N SER A 117 14.59 -5.43 -3.49
CA SER A 117 15.38 -4.39 -2.86
C SER A 117 14.56 -3.12 -2.65
N ILE A 118 14.46 -2.67 -1.41
CA ILE A 118 13.91 -1.34 -1.11
C ILE A 118 15.06 -0.39 -0.82
N PHE A 119 15.01 0.76 -1.46
CA PHE A 119 15.98 1.82 -1.26
C PHE A 119 15.29 3.05 -0.65
N TYR A 120 15.55 3.32 0.61
CA TYR A 120 15.08 4.52 1.28
C TYR A 120 16.06 5.65 1.04
N ILE A 121 15.70 6.59 0.18
CA ILE A 121 16.61 7.68 -0.25
C ILE A 121 17.17 8.48 0.94
N ARG A 122 16.41 8.58 2.03
CA ARG A 122 16.80 9.32 3.22
C ARG A 122 17.55 8.49 4.26
N ASP A 123 17.20 7.22 4.37
CA ASP A 123 17.67 6.33 5.45
C ASP A 123 18.68 5.28 4.95
N GLY A 124 18.97 5.30 3.65
CA GLY A 124 19.90 4.38 3.01
C GLY A 124 19.27 3.08 2.51
N GLY A 125 20.11 2.12 2.22
CA GLY A 125 19.76 0.86 1.61
C GLY A 125 20.81 0.43 0.60
N PRO A 126 20.53 -0.53 -0.26
CA PRO A 126 19.29 -1.28 -0.34
C PRO A 126 19.06 -2.23 0.85
N PHE A 127 17.79 -2.45 1.18
CA PHE A 127 17.35 -3.53 2.03
C PHE A 127 16.86 -4.64 1.11
N SER A 128 17.70 -5.63 0.89
CA SER A 128 17.46 -6.68 -0.10
C SER A 128 17.02 -7.98 0.56
N LEU A 129 15.99 -8.60 -0.02
CA LEU A 129 15.41 -9.85 0.42
C LEU A 129 15.30 -10.81 -0.76
N CYS A 130 15.57 -12.08 -0.51
CA CYS A 130 15.29 -13.17 -1.44
C CYS A 130 14.00 -13.84 -0.99
N PHE A 131 13.09 -14.04 -1.92
CA PHE A 131 11.84 -14.75 -1.72
C PHE A 131 11.85 -16.07 -2.48
N ASP A 132 10.99 -16.98 -2.06
CA ASP A 132 10.84 -18.32 -2.65
C ASP A 132 9.36 -18.68 -2.90
N GLU A 133 9.09 -19.91 -3.27
CA GLU A 133 7.73 -20.39 -3.53
C GLU A 133 6.81 -20.32 -2.30
N SER A 134 7.37 -20.40 -1.08
CA SER A 134 6.57 -20.29 0.14
C SER A 134 6.07 -18.87 0.34
N ASP A 135 6.82 -17.86 -0.09
CA ASP A 135 6.43 -16.45 -0.07
C ASP A 135 5.33 -16.16 -1.10
N GLN A 136 5.40 -16.79 -2.28
CA GLN A 136 4.32 -16.72 -3.27
C GLN A 136 3.02 -17.30 -2.72
N LYS A 137 3.10 -18.43 -2.04
CA LYS A 137 1.94 -19.05 -1.39
C LYS A 137 1.39 -18.14 -0.29
N MET A 138 2.24 -17.58 0.55
CA MET A 138 1.85 -16.63 1.59
C MET A 138 1.13 -15.41 0.98
N PHE A 139 1.64 -14.88 -0.11
CA PHE A 139 0.98 -13.78 -0.85
C PHE A 139 -0.42 -14.17 -1.33
N LEU A 140 -0.56 -15.32 -1.99
CA LEU A 140 -1.85 -15.79 -2.49
C LEU A 140 -2.86 -16.05 -1.36
N ASP A 141 -2.42 -16.60 -0.23
CA ASP A 141 -3.28 -16.83 0.95
C ASP A 141 -3.73 -15.49 1.57
N MET A 142 -2.83 -14.51 1.65
CA MET A 142 -3.16 -13.15 2.08
C MET A 142 -4.18 -12.51 1.13
N LEU A 143 -3.94 -12.58 -0.16
CA LEU A 143 -4.81 -12.03 -1.20
C LEU A 143 -6.20 -12.67 -1.16
N ARG A 144 -6.27 -14.00 -1.06
CA ARG A 144 -7.50 -14.76 -0.89
C ARG A 144 -8.29 -14.29 0.33
N THR A 145 -7.61 -14.14 1.46
CA THR A 145 -8.24 -13.69 2.70
C THR A 145 -8.83 -12.30 2.54
N ARG A 146 -8.07 -11.35 1.97
CA ARG A 146 -8.54 -9.98 1.73
C ARG A 146 -9.70 -9.93 0.75
N PHE A 147 -9.58 -10.66 -0.36
CA PHE A 147 -10.65 -10.72 -1.35
C PHE A 147 -11.94 -11.33 -0.81
N SER A 148 -11.83 -12.40 0.01
CA SER A 148 -12.98 -12.97 0.69
C SER A 148 -13.65 -12.00 1.66
N GLN A 149 -12.86 -11.20 2.38
CA GLN A 149 -13.40 -10.15 3.26
C GLN A 149 -14.17 -9.09 2.46
N ILE A 150 -13.67 -8.69 1.29
CA ILE A 150 -14.35 -7.73 0.40
C ILE A 150 -15.64 -8.35 -0.14
N LYS A 151 -15.59 -9.55 -0.69
CA LYS A 151 -16.76 -10.25 -1.26
C LYS A 151 -17.90 -10.45 -0.26
N ASN A 152 -17.54 -10.76 0.99
CA ASN A 152 -18.53 -11.07 2.02
C ASN A 152 -19.00 -9.83 2.79
N ASN A 153 -18.43 -8.66 2.51
CA ASN A 153 -18.81 -7.43 3.17
C ASN A 153 -19.99 -6.77 2.45
N THR A 154 -21.19 -7.18 2.79
CA THR A 154 -22.44 -6.63 2.24
C THR A 154 -22.84 -5.28 2.84
N ASN A 155 -22.22 -4.88 3.95
CA ASN A 155 -22.45 -3.60 4.60
C ASN A 155 -21.11 -3.00 5.04
N PRO A 156 -20.39 -2.31 4.15
CA PRO A 156 -19.10 -1.73 4.45
C PRO A 156 -19.24 -0.67 5.54
N LYS A 157 -18.75 -0.99 6.73
CA LYS A 157 -18.60 -0.03 7.82
C LYS A 157 -17.25 0.64 7.72
N LEU A 158 -17.18 1.89 8.14
CA LEU A 158 -15.90 2.58 8.27
C LEU A 158 -15.00 1.83 9.25
N ILE A 159 -13.79 1.54 8.79
CA ILE A 159 -12.89 0.54 9.40
C ILE A 159 -12.23 1.07 10.68
N SER A 160 -12.23 2.36 10.94
CA SER A 160 -11.55 2.88 12.11
C SER A 160 -12.40 2.72 13.37
N ALA A 161 -12.00 1.80 14.24
CA ALA A 161 -12.61 1.63 15.56
C ALA A 161 -12.28 2.77 16.54
N ASN A 162 -11.43 3.72 16.17
CA ASN A 162 -10.97 4.79 17.03
C ASN A 162 -10.87 6.12 16.29
N ARG A 163 -11.73 7.06 16.62
CA ARG A 163 -11.75 8.43 16.04
C ARG A 163 -10.45 9.21 16.30
N SER A 164 -9.74 8.91 17.36
CA SER A 164 -8.43 9.53 17.63
C SER A 164 -7.31 8.98 16.76
N HIS A 165 -7.58 7.95 15.95
CA HIS A 165 -6.59 7.40 15.05
C HIS A 165 -6.11 8.47 14.05
N TRP A 166 -4.81 8.53 13.84
CA TRP A 166 -4.18 9.57 12.99
C TRP A 166 -4.76 9.63 11.57
N LYS A 167 -5.21 8.51 11.01
CA LYS A 167 -5.89 8.48 9.70
C LYS A 167 -7.18 9.29 9.68
N CYS A 168 -7.96 9.23 10.77
CA CYS A 168 -9.18 10.03 10.88
C CYS A 168 -8.87 11.52 11.02
N THR A 169 -7.85 11.85 11.80
CA THR A 169 -7.54 13.25 12.11
C THR A 169 -6.69 13.96 11.05
N LYS A 170 -5.89 13.20 10.28
CA LYS A 170 -4.94 13.77 9.33
C LYS A 170 -5.25 13.50 7.86
N LEU A 171 -5.82 12.33 7.53
CA LEU A 171 -6.00 11.91 6.14
C LEU A 171 -7.46 11.82 5.69
N CYS A 172 -8.40 11.69 6.63
CA CYS A 172 -9.80 11.48 6.27
C CYS A 172 -10.52 12.81 6.06
N ASP A 173 -10.88 13.12 4.83
CA ASP A 173 -11.62 14.35 4.50
C ASP A 173 -13.04 14.34 5.09
N TYR A 174 -13.67 13.18 5.21
CA TYR A 174 -14.97 13.06 5.87
C TYR A 174 -14.96 13.43 7.36
N CYS A 175 -13.82 13.42 8.00
CA CYS A 175 -13.67 13.92 9.36
C CYS A 175 -13.42 15.44 9.42
N LYS A 176 -13.08 16.06 8.29
CA LYS A 176 -12.65 17.45 8.24
C LYS A 176 -13.73 18.39 7.73
N ASN A 177 -14.24 18.19 6.51
CA ASN A 177 -14.88 19.26 5.76
C ASN A 177 -16.16 18.90 5.01
N ASP A 178 -16.41 17.65 4.64
CA ASP A 178 -17.45 17.34 3.65
C ASP A 178 -18.89 17.40 4.18
N TRP A 179 -19.06 17.69 5.46
CA TRP A 179 -20.37 17.77 6.09
C TRP A 179 -20.65 19.09 6.80
N GLU A 180 -19.78 20.08 6.62
CA GLU A 180 -19.84 21.37 7.33
C GLU A 180 -21.27 21.87 7.57
N GLY A 181 -21.68 21.82 8.84
CA GLY A 181 -22.99 22.27 9.25
C GLY A 181 -24.18 21.41 8.81
N THR A 182 -23.95 20.20 8.32
CA THR A 182 -25.02 19.24 7.96
C THR A 182 -24.97 17.98 8.84
N ASP A 183 -26.13 17.38 9.07
CA ASP A 183 -26.29 16.09 9.74
C ASP A 183 -26.06 14.89 8.79
N LYS A 184 -25.55 15.16 7.59
CA LYS A 184 -25.44 14.18 6.49
C LYS A 184 -24.05 13.61 6.31
N SER A 185 -23.22 13.61 7.35
CA SER A 185 -21.91 12.98 7.27
C SER A 185 -22.06 11.48 6.93
N ILE A 186 -21.27 11.05 5.97
CA ILE A 186 -21.13 9.62 5.65
C ILE A 186 -20.37 8.86 6.76
N CYS A 187 -19.64 9.56 7.61
CA CYS A 187 -18.85 8.98 8.69
C CYS A 187 -19.74 8.67 9.90
N GLN A 188 -19.91 7.41 10.22
CA GLN A 188 -20.68 6.96 11.38
C GLN A 188 -20.24 7.63 12.69
N TYR A 189 -18.94 7.80 12.91
CA TYR A 189 -18.42 8.46 14.11
C TYR A 189 -18.80 9.95 14.19
N VAL A 190 -18.86 10.62 13.04
CA VAL A 190 -19.32 12.00 12.99
C VAL A 190 -20.84 12.07 13.27
N GLN A 191 -21.61 11.15 12.70
CA GLN A 191 -23.06 11.06 12.98
C GLN A 191 -23.33 10.85 14.47
N GLU A 192 -22.67 9.87 15.11
CA GLU A 192 -22.80 9.59 16.54
C GLU A 192 -22.42 10.78 17.42
N GLU A 193 -21.38 11.53 17.02
CA GLU A 193 -20.97 12.73 17.75
C GLU A 193 -21.95 13.89 17.56
N VAL A 194 -22.52 14.04 16.34
CA VAL A 194 -23.56 15.05 16.07
C VAL A 194 -24.81 14.75 16.88
N GLU A 195 -25.23 13.50 16.93
CA GLU A 195 -26.36 13.09 17.77
C GLU A 195 -26.13 13.36 19.25
N LYS A 196 -24.91 13.17 19.74
CA LYS A 196 -24.54 13.30 21.14
C LYS A 196 -24.31 14.74 21.58
N ASN A 197 -23.60 15.52 20.77
CA ASN A 197 -23.05 16.82 21.15
C ASN A 197 -23.59 18.00 20.31
N GLY A 198 -24.37 17.68 19.27
CA GLY A 198 -24.86 18.67 18.32
C GLY A 198 -23.83 19.04 17.22
N ILE A 199 -24.34 19.64 16.15
CA ILE A 199 -23.57 19.96 14.96
C ILE A 199 -22.44 20.95 15.26
N GLU A 200 -22.73 22.04 15.99
CA GLU A 200 -21.75 23.09 16.26
C GLU A 200 -20.53 22.58 17.04
N GLN A 201 -20.78 21.83 18.12
CA GLN A 201 -19.69 21.28 18.93
C GLN A 201 -18.87 20.24 18.16
N THR A 202 -19.52 19.39 17.39
CA THR A 202 -18.83 18.37 16.57
C THR A 202 -17.99 19.03 15.48
N THR A 203 -18.50 20.04 14.81
CA THR A 203 -17.76 20.83 13.81
C THR A 203 -16.52 21.46 14.42
N LEU A 204 -16.68 22.11 15.57
CA LEU A 204 -15.58 22.75 16.28
C LEU A 204 -14.46 21.77 16.65
N GLU A 205 -14.82 20.60 17.16
CA GLU A 205 -13.85 19.58 17.52
C GLU A 205 -13.14 18.96 16.32
N CYS A 206 -13.86 18.70 15.22
CA CYS A 206 -13.27 18.20 13.98
C CYS A 206 -12.31 19.22 13.39
N THR A 207 -12.69 20.50 13.36
CA THR A 207 -11.84 21.59 12.86
C THR A 207 -10.60 21.76 13.72
N ARG A 208 -10.71 21.77 15.04
CA ARG A 208 -9.57 21.87 15.96
C ARG A 208 -8.58 20.71 15.78
N LYS A 209 -9.07 19.50 15.67
CA LYS A 209 -8.23 18.31 15.45
C LYS A 209 -7.56 18.33 14.07
N GLY A 210 -8.20 18.93 13.07
CA GLY A 210 -7.62 19.11 11.74
C GLY A 210 -6.50 20.16 11.69
N PHE A 211 -6.58 21.19 12.52
CA PHE A 211 -5.59 22.27 12.60
C PHE A 211 -4.41 22.01 13.55
N SER A 212 -4.47 21.03 14.43
CA SER A 212 -3.32 20.60 15.24
C SER A 212 -2.28 19.84 14.41
N LEU A 213 -2.11 20.23 13.18
CA LEU A 213 -1.16 19.68 12.25
C LEU A 213 0.19 20.35 12.45
N GLY A 214 0.97 19.81 13.31
CA GLY A 214 2.40 19.84 13.17
C GLY A 214 2.89 19.24 11.87
N TYR A 215 2.41 19.73 10.74
CA TYR A 215 3.00 19.42 9.44
C TYR A 215 4.28 20.22 9.22
N TYR A 216 4.52 21.21 10.08
CA TYR A 216 5.68 22.09 10.04
C TYR A 216 6.65 21.91 11.20
N ASP A 217 6.31 21.06 12.19
CA ASP A 217 7.20 20.75 13.33
C ASP A 217 7.91 19.40 13.18
N ALA A 218 8.15 18.95 11.97
CA ALA A 218 9.16 17.93 11.78
C ALA A 218 10.53 18.59 11.96
N PRO A 219 11.33 18.21 12.98
CA PRO A 219 12.70 18.69 13.08
C PRO A 219 13.43 18.35 11.80
N GLY A 220 14.13 19.37 11.26
CA GLY A 220 14.87 19.32 10.02
C GLY A 220 16.00 18.30 10.02
#